data_e75f9df7e37c4d315b4524746b51aa05
#
_entry.id   e75f9df7e37c4d315b4524746b51aa05
#
_cell.length_a   1.000
_cell.length_b   1.000
_cell.length_c   1.000
_cell.angle_alpha   90.00
_cell.angle_beta   90.00
_cell.angle_gamma   90.00
#
_symmetry.space_group_name_H-M   'P 1'
#
loop_
_entity.id
_entity.type
_entity.pdbx_description
1 polymer ?
#
loop_
_entity_poly.entity_id
_entity_poly.type
_entity_poly.pdbx_seq_one_letter_code
_entity_poly.pdbx_strand_id
1 'polypeptide(L)'
;MFMVKMVHKNPKTRGRRAELRTFLLWGWIRIQDKIQRGSVEWVACEAHERVHWDQYKRSYGFHPVMYKFSKKYRLEAELEAYAAEYKSYGTHSSQRMTRYKLAIMNDYGLGDFTNGPDVLKELWKRVGEG
;
A
#
# COMPACT_ATOMS: atom_id res chain seq x y z
N MET A 1 14.02 -16.92 8.38
CA MET A 1 13.25 -15.90 9.13
C MET A 1 13.19 -14.58 8.35
N PHE A 2 11.99 -14.04 8.18
CA PHE A 2 11.81 -12.75 7.52
C PHE A 2 11.91 -11.61 8.55
N MET A 3 12.63 -10.55 8.22
CA MET A 3 12.80 -9.38 9.10
C MET A 3 12.54 -8.08 8.35
N VAL A 4 11.80 -7.17 8.96
CA VAL A 4 11.51 -5.84 8.41
C VAL A 4 12.02 -4.76 9.35
N LYS A 5 12.59 -3.70 8.78
CA LYS A 5 13.11 -2.55 9.52
C LYS A 5 12.39 -1.28 9.08
N MET A 6 12.02 -0.45 10.05
CA MET A 6 11.46 0.88 9.80
C MET A 6 12.57 1.90 9.60
N VAL A 7 12.44 2.73 8.58
CA VAL A 7 13.43 3.77 8.26
C VAL A 7 12.71 5.09 8.01
N HIS A 8 13.07 6.12 8.79
CA HIS A 8 12.57 7.48 8.60
C HIS A 8 13.44 8.20 7.57
N LYS A 9 13.27 7.85 6.30
CA LYS A 9 14.05 8.35 5.18
C LYS A 9 13.18 8.36 3.93
N ASN A 10 13.40 9.35 3.07
CA ASN A 10 12.61 9.48 1.87
C ASN A 10 12.66 8.22 1.00
N PRO A 11 11.51 7.80 0.45
CA PRO A 11 11.45 6.70 -0.50
C PRO A 11 12.34 6.97 -1.72
N LYS A 12 12.87 5.91 -2.32
CA LYS A 12 13.64 6.03 -3.56
C LYS A 12 12.75 6.37 -4.75
N THR A 13 11.50 5.92 -4.73
CA THR A 13 10.51 6.26 -5.75
C THR A 13 9.99 7.66 -5.50
N ARG A 14 10.24 8.56 -6.46
CA ARG A 14 9.86 9.97 -6.34
C ARG A 14 8.35 10.12 -6.17
N GLY A 15 7.95 11.00 -5.25
CA GLY A 15 6.55 11.33 -4.99
C GLY A 15 5.83 10.40 -4.04
N ARG A 16 6.44 9.30 -3.61
CA ARG A 16 5.84 8.39 -2.65
C ARG A 16 6.05 8.86 -1.23
N ARG A 17 5.01 8.71 -0.39
CA ARG A 17 5.09 8.99 1.05
C ARG A 17 5.85 7.90 1.79
N ALA A 18 5.71 6.67 1.32
CA ALA A 18 6.35 5.50 1.90
C ALA A 18 6.57 4.44 0.83
N GLU A 19 7.49 3.53 1.08
CA GLU A 19 7.72 2.37 0.21
C GLU A 19 8.32 1.23 1.01
N LEU A 20 8.06 0.00 0.56
CA LEU A 20 8.72 -1.21 1.03
C LEU A 20 9.81 -1.59 0.03
N ARG A 21 11.01 -1.84 0.53
CA ARG A 21 12.12 -2.43 -0.23
C ARG A 21 12.44 -3.78 0.36
N THR A 22 12.65 -4.77 -0.49
CA THR A 22 12.91 -6.15 -0.05
C THR A 22 14.14 -6.74 -0.72
N PHE A 23 14.81 -7.62 0.01
CA PHE A 23 15.91 -8.42 -0.50
C PHE A 23 15.99 -9.70 0.31
N LEU A 24 15.71 -10.85 -0.32
CA LEU A 24 15.68 -12.17 0.34
C LEU A 24 14.77 -12.16 1.57
N LEU A 25 15.34 -12.34 2.78
CA LEU A 25 14.57 -12.40 4.03
C LEU A 25 14.44 -11.05 4.72
N TRP A 26 14.90 -9.97 4.07
CA TRP A 26 14.95 -8.65 4.68
C TRP A 26 14.00 -7.68 3.99
N GLY A 27 13.45 -6.76 4.77
CA GLY A 27 12.65 -5.67 4.25
C GLY A 27 12.98 -4.36 4.94
N TRP A 28 12.78 -3.26 4.23
CA TRP A 28 12.95 -1.90 4.76
C TRP A 28 11.72 -1.09 4.37
N ILE A 29 11.01 -0.55 5.35
CA ILE A 29 9.90 0.36 5.12
C ILE A 29 10.45 1.78 5.27
N ARG A 30 10.44 2.54 4.17
CA ARG A 30 10.91 3.93 4.15
C ARG A 30 9.70 4.86 4.17
N ILE A 31 9.68 5.80 5.10
CA ILE A 31 8.63 6.80 5.21
C ILE A 31 9.29 8.17 5.09
N GLN A 32 8.65 9.09 4.35
CA GLN A 32 9.19 10.44 4.13
C GLN A 32 9.56 11.10 5.47
N ASP A 33 10.70 11.80 5.48
CA ASP A 33 11.22 12.44 6.69
C ASP A 33 10.33 13.59 7.18
N LYS A 34 9.54 14.21 6.29
CA LYS A 34 8.58 15.25 6.68
C LYS A 34 7.35 14.71 7.42
N ILE A 35 7.11 13.40 7.38
CA ILE A 35 6.02 12.77 8.13
C ILE A 35 6.52 12.50 9.53
N GLN A 36 5.87 13.12 10.52
CA GLN A 36 6.28 12.96 11.92
C GLN A 36 6.15 11.52 12.38
N ARG A 37 7.23 10.98 12.95
CA ARG A 37 7.26 9.62 13.49
C ARG A 37 6.20 9.47 14.59
N GLY A 38 5.39 8.40 14.48
CA GLY A 38 4.34 8.12 15.44
C GLY A 38 3.03 8.90 15.22
N SER A 39 2.98 9.80 14.22
CA SER A 39 1.74 10.50 13.86
C SER A 39 0.73 9.52 13.24
N VAL A 40 -0.54 9.95 13.14
CA VAL A 40 -1.58 9.16 12.49
C VAL A 40 -1.19 8.82 11.05
N GLU A 41 -0.63 9.79 10.32
CA GLU A 41 -0.16 9.58 8.95
C GLU A 41 0.99 8.57 8.90
N TRP A 42 1.92 8.63 9.83
CA TRP A 42 3.01 7.65 9.94
C TRP A 42 2.46 6.23 10.12
N VAL A 43 1.53 6.06 11.09
CA VAL A 43 0.94 4.75 11.39
C VAL A 43 0.19 4.21 10.17
N ALA A 44 -0.52 5.07 9.46
CA ALA A 44 -1.26 4.67 8.25
C ALA A 44 -0.31 4.25 7.12
N CYS A 45 0.76 5.01 6.88
CA CYS A 45 1.78 4.66 5.89
C CYS A 45 2.46 3.33 6.26
N GLU A 46 2.78 3.15 7.53
CA GLU A 46 3.37 1.90 8.02
C GLU A 46 2.41 0.72 7.80
N ALA A 47 1.13 0.89 8.10
CA ALA A 47 0.13 -0.16 7.91
C ALA A 47 0.05 -0.60 6.44
N HIS A 48 0.05 0.36 5.51
CA HIS A 48 0.05 0.10 4.08
C HIS A 48 1.26 -0.75 3.66
N GLU A 49 2.46 -0.33 4.06
CA GLU A 49 3.68 -1.00 3.66
C GLU A 49 3.87 -2.35 4.38
N ARG A 50 3.33 -2.50 5.59
CA ARG A 50 3.35 -3.79 6.28
C ARG A 50 2.45 -4.82 5.61
N VAL A 51 1.36 -4.41 4.98
CA VAL A 51 0.56 -5.32 4.15
C VAL A 51 1.41 -5.86 2.99
N HIS A 52 2.17 -5.00 2.31
CA HIS A 52 3.08 -5.45 1.26
C HIS A 52 4.16 -6.39 1.81
N TRP A 53 4.66 -6.14 3.02
CA TRP A 53 5.59 -7.04 3.68
C TRP A 53 4.95 -8.42 3.94
N ASP A 54 3.69 -8.44 4.42
CA ASP A 54 2.96 -9.69 4.63
C ASP A 54 2.73 -10.43 3.31
N GLN A 55 2.42 -9.71 2.24
CA GLN A 55 2.29 -10.29 0.90
C GLN A 55 3.62 -10.88 0.42
N TYR A 56 4.72 -10.20 0.69
CA TYR A 56 6.05 -10.68 0.38
C TYR A 56 6.36 -12.00 1.12
N LYS A 57 6.04 -12.06 2.41
CA LYS A 57 6.22 -13.27 3.22
C LYS A 57 5.33 -14.42 2.74
N ARG A 58 4.03 -14.14 2.49
CA ARG A 58 3.07 -15.15 2.04
C ARG A 58 3.46 -15.76 0.70
N SER A 59 4.11 -15.00 -0.15
CA SER A 59 4.57 -15.45 -1.46
C SER A 59 5.98 -16.01 -1.43
N TYR A 60 6.58 -16.19 -0.26
CA TYR A 60 7.97 -16.65 -0.11
C TYR A 60 8.96 -15.81 -0.94
N GLY A 61 8.75 -14.50 -0.99
CA GLY A 61 9.61 -13.56 -1.71
C GLY A 61 9.28 -13.38 -3.18
N PHE A 62 8.25 -14.05 -3.72
CA PHE A 62 7.84 -13.89 -5.12
C PHE A 62 6.95 -12.67 -5.36
N HIS A 63 6.55 -11.96 -4.31
CA HIS A 63 5.69 -10.78 -4.42
C HIS A 63 6.17 -9.76 -5.48
N PRO A 64 7.45 -9.34 -5.52
CA PRO A 64 7.88 -8.36 -6.52
C PRO A 64 7.69 -8.84 -7.96
N VAL A 65 7.92 -10.12 -8.22
CA VAL A 65 7.75 -10.71 -9.54
C VAL A 65 6.27 -10.75 -9.93
N MET A 66 5.42 -11.25 -9.03
CA MET A 66 3.97 -11.32 -9.25
C MET A 66 3.37 -9.93 -9.41
N TYR A 67 3.81 -8.99 -8.59
CA TYR A 67 3.38 -7.59 -8.63
C TYR A 67 3.73 -6.94 -9.98
N LYS A 68 4.92 -7.18 -10.48
CA LYS A 68 5.39 -6.61 -11.76
C LYS A 68 4.62 -7.18 -12.95
N PHE A 69 4.40 -8.50 -12.99
CA PHE A 69 3.91 -9.18 -14.18
C PHE A 69 2.41 -9.48 -14.17
N SER A 70 1.73 -9.39 -13.03
CA SER A 70 0.29 -9.65 -12.93
C SER A 70 -0.47 -8.42 -12.47
N LYS A 71 -1.22 -7.80 -13.38
CA LYS A 71 -2.07 -6.66 -13.05
C LYS A 71 -3.15 -7.03 -12.03
N LYS A 72 -3.71 -8.25 -12.15
CA LYS A 72 -4.68 -8.75 -11.18
C LYS A 72 -4.07 -8.83 -9.78
N TYR A 73 -2.89 -9.42 -9.66
CA TYR A 73 -2.19 -9.51 -8.38
C TYR A 73 -1.89 -8.13 -7.81
N ARG A 74 -1.39 -7.21 -8.66
CA ARG A 74 -1.07 -5.84 -8.25
C ARG A 74 -2.31 -5.11 -7.74
N LEU A 75 -3.44 -5.22 -8.43
CA LEU A 75 -4.69 -4.60 -8.02
C LEU A 75 -5.12 -5.12 -6.64
N GLU A 76 -5.14 -6.44 -6.46
CA GLU A 76 -5.51 -7.04 -5.18
C GLU A 76 -4.56 -6.61 -4.06
N ALA A 77 -3.27 -6.56 -4.34
CA ALA A 77 -2.25 -6.15 -3.38
C ALA A 77 -2.49 -4.71 -2.91
N GLU A 78 -2.76 -3.78 -3.83
CA GLU A 78 -3.00 -2.38 -3.48
C GLU A 78 -4.34 -2.16 -2.80
N LEU A 79 -5.38 -2.87 -3.20
CA LEU A 79 -6.67 -2.82 -2.52
C LEU A 79 -6.54 -3.23 -1.05
N GLU A 80 -5.83 -4.31 -0.78
CA GLU A 80 -5.58 -4.78 0.58
C GLU A 80 -4.78 -3.76 1.40
N ALA A 81 -3.72 -3.21 0.80
CA ALA A 81 -2.85 -2.25 1.48
C ALA A 81 -3.57 -0.92 1.79
N TYR A 82 -4.32 -0.36 0.83
CA TYR A 82 -5.07 0.87 1.07
C TYR A 82 -6.22 0.67 2.05
N ALA A 83 -6.85 -0.50 2.07
CA ALA A 83 -7.87 -0.81 3.07
C ALA A 83 -7.28 -0.79 4.49
N ALA A 84 -6.10 -1.36 4.68
CA ALA A 84 -5.40 -1.33 5.96
C ALA A 84 -5.00 0.09 6.35
N GLU A 85 -4.52 0.88 5.39
CA GLU A 85 -4.19 2.29 5.60
C GLU A 85 -5.42 3.08 6.07
N TYR A 86 -6.54 2.93 5.37
CA TYR A 86 -7.80 3.59 5.73
C TYR A 86 -8.24 3.26 7.16
N LYS A 87 -8.22 1.98 7.50
CA LYS A 87 -8.62 1.53 8.84
C LYS A 87 -7.73 2.12 9.93
N SER A 88 -6.45 2.33 9.63
CA SER A 88 -5.48 2.89 10.59
C SER A 88 -5.78 4.33 10.98
N TYR A 89 -6.44 5.10 10.11
CA TYR A 89 -6.85 6.46 10.46
C TYR A 89 -7.99 6.48 11.48
N GLY A 90 -8.82 5.43 11.52
CA GLY A 90 -9.92 5.33 12.47
C GLY A 90 -11.08 6.30 12.24
N THR A 91 -11.09 7.02 11.12
CA THR A 91 -12.10 8.02 10.79
C THR A 91 -12.65 7.80 9.38
N HIS A 92 -13.95 8.01 9.21
CA HIS A 92 -14.58 7.96 7.88
C HIS A 92 -14.12 9.14 7.02
N SER A 93 -13.75 8.88 5.76
CA SER A 93 -13.38 9.93 4.82
C SER A 93 -13.58 9.49 3.38
N SER A 94 -14.61 10.04 2.73
CA SER A 94 -14.85 9.81 1.30
C SER A 94 -13.73 10.41 0.44
N GLN A 95 -13.16 11.53 0.87
CA GLN A 95 -12.03 12.16 0.17
C GLN A 95 -10.80 11.25 0.17
N ARG A 96 -10.52 10.60 1.30
CA ARG A 96 -9.40 9.67 1.39
C ARG A 96 -9.60 8.47 0.46
N MET A 97 -10.79 7.92 0.43
CA MET A 97 -11.13 6.81 -0.48
C MET A 97 -10.99 7.23 -1.95
N THR A 98 -11.41 8.43 -2.28
CA THR A 98 -11.24 8.97 -3.64
C THR A 98 -9.76 9.09 -4.01
N ARG A 99 -8.92 9.54 -3.08
CA ARG A 99 -7.47 9.61 -3.31
C ARG A 99 -6.85 8.23 -3.55
N TYR A 100 -7.27 7.23 -2.78
CA TYR A 100 -6.80 5.85 -2.97
C TYR A 100 -7.21 5.30 -4.34
N LYS A 101 -8.47 5.54 -4.72
CA LYS A 101 -8.95 5.15 -6.05
C LYS A 101 -8.09 5.78 -7.15
N LEU A 102 -7.81 7.08 -7.05
CA LEU A 102 -6.99 7.78 -8.04
C LEU A 102 -5.55 7.25 -8.05
N ALA A 103 -4.97 6.97 -6.89
CA ALA A 103 -3.63 6.40 -6.80
C ALA A 103 -3.59 5.02 -7.48
N ILE A 104 -4.55 4.15 -7.19
CA ILE A 104 -4.62 2.81 -7.80
C ILE A 104 -4.75 2.91 -9.32
N MET A 105 -5.62 3.81 -9.80
CA MET A 105 -5.85 3.97 -11.24
C MET A 105 -4.64 4.56 -11.98
N ASN A 106 -3.92 5.50 -11.36
CA ASN A 106 -2.92 6.31 -12.06
C ASN A 106 -1.48 5.93 -11.76
N ASP A 107 -1.19 5.42 -10.55
CA ASP A 107 0.20 5.28 -10.10
C ASP A 107 0.73 3.85 -10.25
N TYR A 108 -0.12 2.89 -10.54
CA TYR A 108 0.25 1.46 -10.58
C TYR A 108 0.04 0.82 -11.94
N GLY A 109 -0.26 1.62 -12.96
CA GLY A 109 -0.44 1.11 -14.33
C GLY A 109 -1.68 0.25 -14.51
N LEU A 110 -2.76 0.51 -13.77
CA LEU A 110 -3.98 -0.30 -13.76
C LEU A 110 -5.17 0.36 -14.48
N GLY A 111 -4.97 1.54 -15.08
CA GLY A 111 -6.06 2.29 -15.70
C GLY A 111 -6.73 1.60 -16.87
N ASP A 112 -6.05 0.67 -17.53
CA ASP A 112 -6.58 -0.13 -18.62
C ASP A 112 -7.12 -1.50 -18.18
N PHE A 113 -6.85 -1.87 -16.92
CA PHE A 113 -7.24 -3.18 -16.36
C PHE A 113 -8.54 -3.11 -15.55
N THR A 114 -8.79 -1.98 -14.91
CA THR A 114 -9.98 -1.77 -14.07
C THR A 114 -10.50 -0.35 -14.24
N ASN A 115 -11.56 0.01 -13.53
CA ASN A 115 -12.16 1.35 -13.59
C ASN A 115 -12.37 1.91 -12.18
N GLY A 116 -12.53 3.24 -12.10
CA GLY A 116 -12.68 3.94 -10.83
C GLY A 116 -13.85 3.47 -9.97
N PRO A 117 -15.07 3.34 -10.53
CA PRO A 117 -16.22 2.86 -9.76
C PRO A 117 -16.02 1.48 -9.12
N ASP A 118 -15.43 0.54 -9.85
CA ASP A 118 -15.16 -0.80 -9.33
C ASP A 118 -14.11 -0.77 -8.22
N VAL A 119 -13.04 0.00 -8.40
CA VAL A 119 -12.00 0.18 -7.38
C VAL A 119 -12.61 0.75 -6.11
N LEU A 120 -13.41 1.80 -6.23
CA LEU A 120 -14.03 2.45 -5.09
C LEU A 120 -14.97 1.51 -4.34
N LYS A 121 -15.78 0.74 -5.07
CA LYS A 121 -16.67 -0.26 -4.51
C LYS A 121 -15.90 -1.32 -3.70
N GLU A 122 -14.82 -1.82 -4.27
CA GLU A 122 -13.98 -2.83 -3.59
C GLU A 122 -13.31 -2.26 -2.34
N LEU A 123 -12.83 -1.02 -2.40
CA LEU A 123 -12.24 -0.37 -1.22
C LEU A 123 -13.25 -0.27 -0.08
N TRP A 124 -14.46 0.24 -0.35
CA TRP A 124 -15.50 0.33 0.67
C TRP A 124 -15.88 -1.03 1.24
N LYS A 125 -15.99 -2.02 0.39
CA LYS A 125 -16.29 -3.40 0.81
C LYS A 125 -15.23 -3.93 1.78
N ARG A 126 -13.95 -3.72 1.46
CA ARG A 126 -12.84 -4.24 2.27
C ARG A 126 -12.72 -3.56 3.63
N VAL A 127 -13.16 -2.33 3.75
CA VAL A 127 -13.19 -1.65 5.06
C VAL A 127 -14.50 -1.86 5.83
N GLY A 128 -15.44 -2.62 5.28
CA GLY A 128 -16.68 -2.97 5.94
C GLY A 128 -17.77 -1.90 5.88
N GLU A 129 -17.63 -0.92 4.99
CA GLU A 129 -18.57 0.22 4.87
C GLU A 129 -19.28 0.24 3.50
N GLY A 130 -19.16 -0.83 2.75
CA GLY A 130 -19.81 -0.97 1.46
C GLY A 130 -21.29 -1.34 1.57
#